data_fc5928ede3542b69e3c710c6698ffa9d
#
_entry.id   fc5928ede3542b69e3c710c6698ffa9d
#
_cell.length_a   1.000
_cell.length_b   1.000
_cell.length_c   1.000
_cell.angle_alpha   90.00
_cell.angle_beta   90.00
_cell.angle_gamma   90.00
#
_symmetry.space_group_name_H-M   'P 1'
#
loop_
_entity.id
_entity.type
_entity.pdbx_description
1 polymer ?
#
loop_
_entity_poly.entity_id
_entity_poly.type
_entity_poly.pdbx_seq_one_letter_code
_entity_poly.pdbx_strand_id
1 'polypeptide(L)'
;MGEAGETARETVPRPWRMRGAMSSLAARFEAFLAGAEFDRGPWLAVAFGCGIGLWFLFAGPWQWLAVIAGSLVVAFAAITAWRGRENRNYALAALLSIALAISAGTALVWARSATVGAEPIPYPRFERIDGRILAREEQPAEGRVRLVLAARDPETARAVAYRVNLPLEADGPQLREGARIRLSARLMPPSPPIVPGAYNFARRAWFDGLSATGSVVGDVELVEPPAETLVSIAVIQRRLSAHVRRNLDGTAGAIAATLASGDRGAIPEADEEAMRDAGLTHLLSISGLHVSAIIAATYLVVLKLLAAWPWLALRVRLPLVAAGAAALAGIGYTLLTGAQVPTVRSCIGALLVLVALALGREPLSLRMVAIAAGLVLALWPESLVGPSFQMSFAAVIA
;
A
#
# COMPACT_ATOMS: atom_id res chain seq x y z
N MET A 1 -20.38 -93.50 14.94
CA MET A 1 -21.46 -92.63 15.51
C MET A 1 -20.69 -91.81 16.54
N GLY A 2 -20.60 -90.48 16.24
CA GLY A 2 -19.99 -89.49 17.11
C GLY A 2 -19.94 -88.16 16.36
N GLU A 3 -20.98 -87.39 16.53
CA GLU A 3 -21.07 -86.04 15.96
C GLU A 3 -20.09 -85.11 16.65
N ALA A 4 -19.27 -84.46 15.89
CA ALA A 4 -18.43 -83.34 16.30
C ALA A 4 -19.19 -82.05 16.33
N GLY A 5 -19.38 -81.45 17.52
CA GLY A 5 -19.98 -80.16 17.70
C GLY A 5 -19.08 -79.04 17.16
N GLU A 6 -19.60 -78.31 16.17
CA GLU A 6 -18.99 -77.12 15.57
C GLU A 6 -19.30 -75.91 16.45
N THR A 7 -18.32 -75.50 17.24
CA THR A 7 -18.43 -74.26 18.05
C THR A 7 -18.33 -73.02 17.16
N ALA A 8 -19.44 -72.34 16.96
CA ALA A 8 -19.52 -71.05 16.33
C ALA A 8 -18.66 -70.03 17.11
N ARG A 9 -17.59 -69.57 16.47
CA ARG A 9 -16.83 -68.42 16.96
C ARG A 9 -17.64 -67.15 16.67
N GLU A 10 -18.24 -66.57 17.71
CA GLU A 10 -18.77 -65.22 17.68
C GLU A 10 -17.65 -64.23 17.26
N THR A 11 -17.82 -63.64 16.09
CA THR A 11 -16.96 -62.54 15.62
C THR A 11 -17.39 -61.28 16.31
N VAL A 12 -16.68 -60.93 17.40
CA VAL A 12 -16.81 -59.62 18.05
C VAL A 12 -16.47 -58.52 17.06
N PRO A 13 -17.38 -57.58 16.80
CA PRO A 13 -17.12 -56.48 15.87
C PRO A 13 -15.98 -55.59 16.47
N ARG A 14 -14.88 -55.49 15.74
CA ARG A 14 -13.76 -54.61 16.08
C ARG A 14 -14.21 -53.17 16.04
N PRO A 15 -14.04 -52.38 17.12
CA PRO A 15 -14.41 -50.99 17.11
C PRO A 15 -13.53 -50.21 16.14
N TRP A 16 -14.17 -49.68 15.10
CA TRP A 16 -13.82 -48.48 14.38
C TRP A 16 -12.42 -48.30 13.79
N ARG A 17 -12.33 -48.54 12.49
CA ARG A 17 -11.25 -48.07 11.62
C ARG A 17 -11.33 -46.57 11.29
N MET A 18 -11.69 -45.72 12.23
CA MET A 18 -11.58 -44.25 12.05
C MET A 18 -10.12 -43.81 11.89
N ARG A 19 -9.16 -44.48 12.54
CA ARG A 19 -7.73 -44.15 12.41
C ARG A 19 -7.19 -44.38 10.98
N GLY A 20 -7.74 -45.32 10.23
CA GLY A 20 -7.32 -45.59 8.84
C GLY A 20 -7.82 -44.56 7.85
N ALA A 21 -9.06 -44.03 8.03
CA ALA A 21 -9.60 -42.99 7.17
C ALA A 21 -8.94 -41.63 7.40
N MET A 22 -8.68 -41.25 8.65
CA MET A 22 -7.95 -40.03 8.98
C MET A 22 -6.49 -40.09 8.53
N SER A 23 -5.82 -41.23 8.60
CA SER A 23 -4.46 -41.41 8.08
C SER A 23 -4.40 -41.29 6.55
N SER A 24 -5.42 -41.76 5.84
CA SER A 24 -5.50 -41.63 4.37
C SER A 24 -5.80 -40.19 3.90
N LEU A 25 -6.65 -39.45 4.60
CA LEU A 25 -6.92 -38.03 4.33
C LEU A 25 -5.69 -37.18 4.59
N ALA A 26 -5.02 -37.45 5.70
CA ALA A 26 -3.82 -36.74 6.05
C ALA A 26 -2.63 -37.05 5.12
N ALA A 27 -2.53 -38.27 4.59
CA ALA A 27 -1.53 -38.62 3.57
C ALA A 27 -1.87 -37.97 2.21
N ARG A 28 -3.14 -37.88 1.84
CA ARG A 28 -3.58 -37.14 0.64
C ARG A 28 -3.28 -35.66 0.75
N PHE A 29 -3.49 -35.06 1.92
CA PHE A 29 -3.18 -33.65 2.16
C PHE A 29 -1.66 -33.39 2.08
N GLU A 30 -0.86 -34.26 2.64
CA GLU A 30 0.61 -34.17 2.56
C GLU A 30 1.08 -34.32 1.09
N ALA A 31 0.52 -35.28 0.36
CA ALA A 31 0.82 -35.45 -1.07
C ALA A 31 0.40 -34.23 -1.91
N PHE A 32 -0.76 -33.63 -1.62
CA PHE A 32 -1.21 -32.39 -2.24
C PHE A 32 -0.22 -31.25 -1.93
N LEU A 33 0.18 -31.08 -0.68
CA LEU A 33 1.17 -30.07 -0.30
C LEU A 33 2.54 -30.37 -0.93
N ALA A 34 2.95 -31.61 -1.06
CA ALA A 34 4.20 -32.00 -1.72
C ALA A 34 4.16 -31.64 -3.22
N GLY A 35 3.04 -31.89 -3.91
CA GLY A 35 2.86 -31.58 -5.32
C GLY A 35 2.69 -30.07 -5.62
N ALA A 36 2.33 -29.28 -4.61
CA ALA A 36 2.09 -27.84 -4.77
C ALA A 36 3.39 -27.01 -4.88
N GLU A 37 4.57 -27.64 -4.76
CA GLU A 37 5.91 -27.02 -4.84
C GLU A 37 5.95 -25.49 -4.70
N PHE A 38 5.98 -24.79 -5.83
CA PHE A 38 6.08 -23.34 -5.88
C PHE A 38 4.74 -22.57 -5.72
N ASP A 39 3.57 -23.22 -5.77
CA ASP A 39 2.27 -22.57 -5.65
C ASP A 39 1.89 -22.20 -4.21
N ARG A 40 2.81 -22.40 -3.28
CA ARG A 40 2.64 -22.05 -1.86
C ARG A 40 2.80 -20.55 -1.59
N GLY A 41 3.56 -19.84 -2.43
CA GLY A 41 3.84 -18.41 -2.25
C GLY A 41 2.59 -17.54 -2.13
N PRO A 42 1.57 -17.68 -2.99
CA PRO A 42 0.31 -16.93 -2.89
C PRO A 42 -0.40 -17.11 -1.55
N TRP A 43 -0.41 -18.32 -0.99
CA TRP A 43 -1.06 -18.58 0.30
C TRP A 43 -0.37 -17.89 1.48
N LEU A 44 0.93 -17.64 1.39
CA LEU A 44 1.65 -16.87 2.42
C LEU A 44 1.26 -15.39 2.38
N ALA A 45 1.07 -14.83 1.19
CA ALA A 45 0.57 -13.47 1.04
C ALA A 45 -0.86 -13.34 1.57
N VAL A 46 -1.72 -14.34 1.33
CA VAL A 46 -3.07 -14.39 1.90
C VAL A 46 -3.01 -14.49 3.43
N ALA A 47 -2.20 -15.39 3.99
CA ALA A 47 -2.03 -15.54 5.44
C ALA A 47 -1.51 -14.25 6.10
N PHE A 48 -0.55 -13.59 5.46
CA PHE A 48 -0.04 -12.29 5.89
C PHE A 48 -1.13 -11.21 5.88
N GLY A 49 -1.91 -11.15 4.79
CA GLY A 49 -3.07 -10.28 4.68
C GLY A 49 -4.15 -10.59 5.73
N CYS A 50 -4.41 -11.87 6.02
CA CYS A 50 -5.31 -12.27 7.11
C CYS A 50 -4.83 -11.73 8.46
N GLY A 51 -3.52 -11.81 8.75
CA GLY A 51 -2.95 -11.24 9.97
C GLY A 51 -3.18 -9.73 10.08
N ILE A 52 -2.99 -8.99 8.99
CA ILE A 52 -3.31 -7.56 8.91
C ILE A 52 -4.81 -7.33 9.12
N GLY A 53 -5.67 -8.11 8.44
CA GLY A 53 -7.13 -8.01 8.55
C GLY A 53 -7.63 -8.24 9.98
N LEU A 54 -7.06 -9.21 10.69
CA LEU A 54 -7.37 -9.49 12.09
C LEU A 54 -7.07 -8.30 13.01
N TRP A 55 -6.00 -7.55 12.74
CA TRP A 55 -5.73 -6.32 13.50
C TRP A 55 -6.85 -5.28 13.34
N PHE A 56 -7.39 -5.11 12.12
CA PHE A 56 -8.51 -4.18 11.88
C PHE A 56 -9.85 -4.69 12.43
N LEU A 57 -10.00 -6.01 12.56
CA LEU A 57 -11.21 -6.63 13.10
C LEU A 57 -11.30 -6.50 14.63
N PHE A 58 -10.16 -6.54 15.30
CA PHE A 58 -10.07 -6.50 16.76
C PHE A 58 -9.71 -5.10 17.26
N ALA A 59 -10.36 -4.66 18.33
CA ALA A 59 -10.28 -3.28 18.81
C ALA A 59 -9.16 -3.01 19.83
N GLY A 60 -8.47 -4.04 20.34
CA GLY A 60 -7.59 -3.84 21.48
C GLY A 60 -6.28 -4.65 21.47
N PRO A 61 -5.24 -4.14 22.15
CA PRO A 61 -3.92 -4.76 22.20
C PRO A 61 -3.92 -6.21 22.70
N TRP A 62 -4.77 -6.53 23.68
CA TRP A 62 -4.87 -7.89 24.22
C TRP A 62 -5.39 -8.90 23.19
N GLN A 63 -6.31 -8.46 22.32
CA GLN A 63 -6.83 -9.29 21.24
C GLN A 63 -5.76 -9.54 20.16
N TRP A 64 -4.97 -8.51 19.81
CA TRP A 64 -3.85 -8.65 18.87
C TRP A 64 -2.75 -9.57 19.43
N LEU A 65 -2.43 -9.43 20.74
CA LEU A 65 -1.53 -10.35 21.42
C LEU A 65 -2.07 -11.78 21.42
N ALA A 66 -3.37 -11.97 21.62
CA ALA A 66 -4.01 -13.28 21.57
C ALA A 66 -3.91 -13.92 20.17
N VAL A 67 -4.05 -13.14 19.10
CA VAL A 67 -3.85 -13.61 17.70
C VAL A 67 -2.40 -14.08 17.50
N ILE A 68 -1.43 -13.26 17.89
CA ILE A 68 0.00 -13.58 17.75
C ILE A 68 0.34 -14.82 18.61
N ALA A 69 -0.02 -14.80 19.89
CA ALA A 69 0.27 -15.91 20.80
C ALA A 69 -0.44 -17.19 20.36
N GLY A 70 -1.70 -17.13 19.95
CA GLY A 70 -2.46 -18.28 19.45
C GLY A 70 -1.81 -18.88 18.20
N SER A 71 -1.39 -18.04 17.24
CA SER A 71 -0.68 -18.50 16.05
C SER A 71 0.65 -19.18 16.40
N LEU A 72 1.41 -18.61 17.34
CA LEU A 72 2.68 -19.20 17.80
C LEU A 72 2.47 -20.50 18.60
N VAL A 73 1.41 -20.58 19.41
CA VAL A 73 1.04 -21.83 20.12
C VAL A 73 0.68 -22.92 19.12
N VAL A 74 -0.09 -22.62 18.08
CA VAL A 74 -0.40 -23.57 16.99
C VAL A 74 0.87 -24.03 16.30
N ALA A 75 1.80 -23.12 16.00
CA ALA A 75 3.09 -23.44 15.41
C ALA A 75 3.91 -24.37 16.33
N PHE A 76 4.00 -24.03 17.61
CA PHE A 76 4.72 -24.83 18.61
C PHE A 76 4.10 -26.22 18.80
N ALA A 77 2.78 -26.30 18.90
CA ALA A 77 2.06 -27.57 18.99
C ALA A 77 2.29 -28.47 17.76
N ALA A 78 2.33 -27.86 16.56
CA ALA A 78 2.66 -28.60 15.34
C ALA A 78 4.10 -29.14 15.36
N ILE A 79 5.07 -28.35 15.81
CA ILE A 79 6.46 -28.79 15.98
C ILE A 79 6.52 -29.97 16.93
N THR A 80 5.94 -29.87 18.13
CA THR A 80 6.00 -30.92 19.15
C THR A 80 5.29 -32.20 18.72
N ALA A 81 4.14 -32.05 18.02
CA ALA A 81 3.35 -33.21 17.56
C ALA A 81 3.98 -33.92 16.35
N TRP A 82 4.66 -33.22 15.46
CA TRP A 82 5.13 -33.78 14.19
C TRP A 82 6.64 -33.78 14.00
N ARG A 83 7.42 -33.28 14.95
CA ARG A 83 8.88 -33.33 14.91
C ARG A 83 9.37 -34.80 14.80
N GLY A 84 10.21 -35.06 13.80
CA GLY A 84 10.73 -36.40 13.50
C GLY A 84 9.77 -37.30 12.71
N ARG A 85 8.63 -36.82 12.26
CA ARG A 85 7.71 -37.58 11.39
C ARG A 85 7.89 -37.14 9.94
N GLU A 86 8.74 -37.80 9.19
CA GLU A 86 9.03 -37.48 7.78
C GLU A 86 7.77 -37.36 6.89
N ASN A 87 6.74 -38.16 7.20
CA ASN A 87 5.46 -38.16 6.50
C ASN A 87 4.56 -36.93 6.80
N ARG A 88 5.06 -35.88 7.50
CA ARG A 88 4.34 -34.67 7.90
C ARG A 88 5.13 -33.39 7.69
N ASN A 89 6.26 -33.46 7.01
CA ASN A 89 7.17 -32.32 6.85
C ASN A 89 6.52 -31.15 6.09
N TYR A 90 5.73 -31.43 5.07
CA TYR A 90 5.08 -30.38 4.28
C TYR A 90 3.91 -29.72 5.04
N ALA A 91 3.12 -30.51 5.76
CA ALA A 91 2.05 -29.97 6.61
C ALA A 91 2.63 -29.15 7.77
N LEU A 92 3.73 -29.59 8.38
CA LEU A 92 4.45 -28.83 9.40
C LEU A 92 4.96 -27.51 8.84
N ALA A 93 5.66 -27.54 7.70
CA ALA A 93 6.18 -26.34 7.06
C ALA A 93 5.05 -25.35 6.67
N ALA A 94 3.93 -25.85 6.14
CA ALA A 94 2.78 -25.03 5.80
C ALA A 94 2.16 -24.36 7.03
N LEU A 95 1.92 -25.11 8.11
CA LEU A 95 1.37 -24.58 9.37
C LEU A 95 2.29 -23.54 10.00
N LEU A 96 3.59 -23.80 10.05
CA LEU A 96 4.58 -22.88 10.57
C LEU A 96 4.61 -21.57 9.77
N SER A 97 4.68 -21.69 8.44
CA SER A 97 4.75 -20.52 7.58
C SER A 97 3.47 -19.69 7.61
N ILE A 98 2.29 -20.30 7.67
CA ILE A 98 1.00 -19.62 7.82
C ILE A 98 0.92 -18.92 9.19
N ALA A 99 1.26 -19.62 10.27
CA ALA A 99 1.22 -19.05 11.61
C ALA A 99 2.18 -17.86 11.77
N LEU A 100 3.39 -17.98 11.21
CA LEU A 100 4.37 -16.89 11.20
C LEU A 100 3.89 -15.72 10.33
N ALA A 101 3.29 -15.99 9.16
CA ALA A 101 2.76 -14.95 8.28
C ALA A 101 1.63 -14.17 8.94
N ILE A 102 0.67 -14.85 9.61
CA ILE A 102 -0.41 -14.21 10.36
C ILE A 102 0.17 -13.35 11.50
N SER A 103 1.08 -13.93 12.29
CA SER A 103 1.73 -13.19 13.39
C SER A 103 2.48 -11.97 12.89
N ALA A 104 3.24 -12.11 11.81
CA ALA A 104 4.00 -11.03 11.19
C ALA A 104 3.08 -9.92 10.66
N GLY A 105 1.98 -10.27 9.98
CA GLY A 105 1.00 -9.30 9.49
C GLY A 105 0.35 -8.49 10.62
N THR A 106 -0.09 -9.16 11.68
CA THR A 106 -0.69 -8.50 12.85
C THR A 106 0.34 -7.60 13.57
N ALA A 107 1.56 -8.11 13.78
CA ALA A 107 2.61 -7.35 14.44
C ALA A 107 3.07 -6.13 13.62
N LEU A 108 3.15 -6.28 12.29
CA LEU A 108 3.56 -5.20 11.40
C LEU A 108 2.59 -4.02 11.43
N VAL A 109 1.28 -4.28 11.26
CA VAL A 109 0.30 -3.19 11.27
C VAL A 109 0.20 -2.56 12.66
N TRP A 110 0.37 -3.34 13.73
CA TRP A 110 0.44 -2.80 15.09
C TRP A 110 1.66 -1.90 15.28
N ALA A 111 2.85 -2.35 14.88
CA ALA A 111 4.07 -1.54 14.93
C ALA A 111 3.93 -0.26 14.10
N ARG A 112 3.37 -0.37 12.88
CA ARG A 112 3.10 0.79 12.02
C ARG A 112 2.13 1.78 12.69
N SER A 113 1.02 1.28 13.24
CA SER A 113 0.07 2.11 13.97
C SER A 113 0.70 2.79 15.19
N ALA A 114 1.58 2.11 15.91
CA ALA A 114 2.28 2.67 17.07
C ALA A 114 3.34 3.72 16.69
N THR A 115 3.94 3.61 15.50
CA THR A 115 5.03 4.52 15.08
C THR A 115 4.54 5.75 14.32
N VAL A 116 3.52 5.61 13.47
CA VAL A 116 3.01 6.71 12.63
C VAL A 116 1.62 7.20 13.05
N GLY A 117 0.89 6.42 13.86
CA GLY A 117 -0.46 6.76 14.28
C GLY A 117 -0.49 8.06 15.08
N ALA A 118 -1.37 8.99 14.66
CA ALA A 118 -1.59 10.24 15.35
C ALA A 118 -2.95 10.25 16.02
N GLU A 119 -2.98 10.49 17.33
CA GLU A 119 -4.23 10.66 18.06
C GLU A 119 -4.97 11.91 17.54
N PRO A 120 -6.25 11.78 17.16
CA PRO A 120 -7.05 12.92 16.76
C PRO A 120 -7.29 13.87 17.93
N ILE A 121 -7.41 15.17 17.65
CA ILE A 121 -7.89 16.12 18.67
C ILE A 121 -9.28 15.70 19.15
N PRO A 122 -9.59 15.84 20.44
CA PRO A 122 -10.85 15.31 21.02
C PRO A 122 -12.09 16.09 20.60
N TYR A 123 -11.96 17.38 20.29
CA TYR A 123 -13.07 18.28 19.94
C TYR A 123 -12.62 19.38 19.00
N PRO A 124 -13.53 19.99 18.23
CA PRO A 124 -13.24 21.16 17.40
C PRO A 124 -12.78 22.34 18.28
N ARG A 125 -11.68 23.00 17.86
CA ARG A 125 -11.14 24.16 18.60
C ARG A 125 -10.51 25.16 17.66
N PHE A 126 -10.45 26.42 18.12
CA PHE A 126 -9.62 27.45 17.54
C PHE A 126 -8.26 27.41 18.21
N GLU A 127 -7.20 27.37 17.41
CA GLU A 127 -5.86 27.26 17.92
C GLU A 127 -4.90 28.18 17.14
N ARG A 128 -3.99 28.82 17.89
CA ARG A 128 -2.84 29.50 17.29
C ARG A 128 -1.72 28.51 17.13
N ILE A 129 -1.38 28.18 15.92
CA ILE A 129 -0.41 27.14 15.54
C ILE A 129 0.91 27.85 15.20
N ASP A 130 2.00 27.44 15.85
CA ASP A 130 3.36 27.72 15.45
C ASP A 130 3.95 26.44 14.90
N GLY A 131 4.14 26.35 13.59
CA GLY A 131 4.50 25.09 12.95
C GLY A 131 5.36 25.26 11.70
N ARG A 132 6.05 24.19 11.34
CA ARG A 132 6.84 24.10 10.12
C ARG A 132 6.04 23.44 9.02
N ILE A 133 6.04 24.01 7.82
CA ILE A 133 5.37 23.44 6.64
C ILE A 133 6.14 22.17 6.23
N LEU A 134 5.46 21.01 6.31
CA LEU A 134 5.96 19.73 5.85
C LEU A 134 5.63 19.47 4.39
N ALA A 135 4.42 19.84 3.98
CA ALA A 135 3.94 19.67 2.61
C ALA A 135 3.00 20.81 2.24
N ARG A 136 3.02 21.15 0.97
CA ARG A 136 2.18 22.18 0.37
C ARG A 136 1.59 21.67 -0.95
N GLU A 137 0.28 21.74 -1.06
CA GLU A 137 -0.49 21.34 -2.24
C GLU A 137 -1.35 22.53 -2.68
N GLU A 138 -1.10 23.04 -3.88
CA GLU A 138 -1.91 24.12 -4.45
C GLU A 138 -3.20 23.55 -5.00
N GLN A 139 -4.32 24.14 -4.65
CA GLN A 139 -5.65 23.78 -5.14
C GLN A 139 -6.33 25.02 -5.72
N PRO A 140 -5.83 25.57 -6.83
CA PRO A 140 -6.35 26.82 -7.40
C PRO A 140 -7.80 26.70 -7.87
N ALA A 141 -8.24 25.52 -8.28
CA ALA A 141 -9.65 25.28 -8.62
C ALA A 141 -10.60 25.44 -7.42
N GLU A 142 -10.11 25.17 -6.21
CA GLU A 142 -10.86 25.33 -4.97
C GLU A 142 -10.54 26.65 -4.24
N GLY A 143 -9.75 27.54 -4.87
CA GLY A 143 -9.36 28.84 -4.31
C GLY A 143 -8.52 28.75 -3.04
N ARG A 144 -7.76 27.67 -2.84
CA ARG A 144 -7.02 27.42 -1.61
C ARG A 144 -5.67 26.75 -1.82
N VAL A 145 -4.83 26.83 -0.79
CA VAL A 145 -3.61 26.04 -0.65
C VAL A 145 -3.75 25.15 0.58
N ARG A 146 -3.50 23.87 0.41
CA ARG A 146 -3.49 22.91 1.52
C ARG A 146 -2.09 22.81 2.08
N LEU A 147 -1.95 23.03 3.38
CA LEU A 147 -0.68 22.94 4.11
C LEU A 147 -0.75 21.80 5.12
N VAL A 148 0.33 21.03 5.22
CA VAL A 148 0.55 20.11 6.35
C VAL A 148 1.63 20.72 7.22
N LEU A 149 1.29 20.96 8.48
CA LEU A 149 2.14 21.65 9.45
C LEU A 149 2.60 20.69 10.53
N ALA A 150 3.91 20.59 10.77
CA ALA A 150 4.43 20.01 12.00
C ALA A 150 4.38 21.05 13.11
N ALA A 151 3.64 20.74 14.15
CA ALA A 151 3.45 21.60 15.32
C ALA A 151 3.60 20.79 16.63
N ARG A 152 3.46 21.47 17.75
CA ARG A 152 3.30 20.84 19.06
C ARG A 152 1.89 21.10 19.56
N ASP A 153 1.22 20.05 19.99
CA ASP A 153 -0.08 20.18 20.64
C ASP A 153 0.11 20.92 21.96
N PRO A 154 -0.65 22.00 22.22
CA PRO A 154 -0.47 22.83 23.41
C PRO A 154 -0.86 22.11 24.71
N GLU A 155 -1.77 21.13 24.65
CA GLU A 155 -2.25 20.41 25.83
C GLU A 155 -1.32 19.26 26.22
N THR A 156 -0.81 18.51 25.21
CA THR A 156 -0.02 17.30 25.44
C THR A 156 1.48 17.49 25.21
N ALA A 157 1.90 18.63 24.63
CA ALA A 157 3.26 18.92 24.17
C ALA A 157 3.84 17.92 23.17
N ARG A 158 3.02 17.00 22.65
CA ARG A 158 3.42 16.00 21.65
C ARG A 158 3.61 16.65 20.29
N ALA A 159 4.52 16.11 19.51
CA ALA A 159 4.66 16.48 18.10
C ALA A 159 3.42 15.94 17.34
N VAL A 160 2.77 16.84 16.59
CA VAL A 160 1.54 16.54 15.84
C VAL A 160 1.65 17.14 14.44
N ALA A 161 0.90 16.57 13.51
CA ALA A 161 0.72 17.18 12.21
C ALA A 161 -0.73 17.63 12.02
N TYR A 162 -0.90 18.86 11.58
CA TYR A 162 -2.20 19.45 11.25
C TYR A 162 -2.28 19.69 9.75
N ARG A 163 -3.40 19.34 9.14
CA ARG A 163 -3.68 19.68 7.75
C ARG A 163 -4.65 20.86 7.70
N VAL A 164 -4.21 22.00 7.21
CA VAL A 164 -5.01 23.22 7.16
C VAL A 164 -5.13 23.72 5.73
N ASN A 165 -6.30 24.27 5.41
CA ASN A 165 -6.57 24.95 4.16
C ASN A 165 -6.36 26.46 4.35
N LEU A 166 -5.51 27.05 3.54
CA LEU A 166 -5.23 28.47 3.47
C LEU A 166 -5.94 29.05 2.24
N PRO A 167 -6.75 30.10 2.37
CA PRO A 167 -7.30 30.81 1.20
C PRO A 167 -6.18 31.28 0.27
N LEU A 168 -6.42 31.22 -1.04
CA LEU A 168 -5.40 31.58 -2.04
C LEU A 168 -4.98 33.05 -1.93
N GLU A 169 -5.87 33.90 -1.45
CA GLU A 169 -5.62 35.33 -1.21
C GLU A 169 -4.59 35.57 -0.10
N ALA A 170 -4.51 34.68 0.88
CA ALA A 170 -3.55 34.73 1.98
C ALA A 170 -2.23 33.98 1.67
N ASP A 171 -2.12 33.42 0.47
CA ASP A 171 -0.93 32.71 0.04
C ASP A 171 0.20 33.68 -0.34
N GLY A 172 1.43 33.24 -0.13
CA GLY A 172 2.63 34.00 -0.46
C GLY A 172 3.80 33.15 -0.92
N PRO A 173 4.70 33.71 -1.74
CA PRO A 173 5.83 32.97 -2.31
C PRO A 173 6.82 32.42 -1.28
N GLN A 174 6.73 32.90 -0.03
CA GLN A 174 7.58 32.49 1.09
C GLN A 174 6.99 31.30 1.87
N LEU A 175 5.71 30.98 1.66
CA LEU A 175 5.01 29.86 2.32
C LEU A 175 5.32 28.54 1.63
N ARG A 176 6.57 28.07 1.74
CA ARG A 176 7.07 26.83 1.12
C ARG A 176 7.44 25.79 2.17
N GLU A 177 7.62 24.56 1.70
CA GLU A 177 8.09 23.49 2.57
C GLU A 177 9.37 23.89 3.30
N GLY A 178 9.42 23.63 4.60
CA GLY A 178 10.53 24.02 5.50
C GLY A 178 10.35 25.38 6.17
N ALA A 179 9.48 26.28 5.67
CA ALA A 179 9.17 27.53 6.34
C ALA A 179 8.49 27.29 7.68
N ARG A 180 8.83 28.09 8.69
CA ARG A 180 8.10 28.13 9.96
C ARG A 180 7.14 29.31 9.98
N ILE A 181 5.89 29.00 10.22
CA ILE A 181 4.81 29.97 10.17
C ILE A 181 3.99 29.95 11.45
N ARG A 182 3.37 31.08 11.73
CA ARG A 182 2.39 31.20 12.80
C ARG A 182 1.08 31.65 12.22
N LEU A 183 0.02 30.93 12.55
CA LEU A 183 -1.34 31.22 12.06
C LEU A 183 -2.37 30.81 13.09
N SER A 184 -3.58 31.32 12.94
CA SER A 184 -4.75 30.85 13.67
C SER A 184 -5.59 29.95 12.75
N ALA A 185 -6.04 28.81 13.28
CA ALA A 185 -6.87 27.89 12.51
C ALA A 185 -8.03 27.37 13.36
N ARG A 186 -9.16 27.12 12.69
CA ARG A 186 -10.24 26.32 13.23
C ARG A 186 -9.94 24.86 12.92
N LEU A 187 -9.56 24.11 13.94
CA LEU A 187 -9.23 22.69 13.84
C LEU A 187 -10.45 21.83 14.14
N MET A 188 -10.55 20.71 13.44
CA MET A 188 -11.57 19.70 13.61
C MET A 188 -10.90 18.32 13.63
N PRO A 189 -11.40 17.37 14.42
CA PRO A 189 -10.93 15.99 14.36
C PRO A 189 -11.19 15.40 12.96
N PRO A 190 -10.34 14.49 12.48
CA PRO A 190 -10.58 13.80 11.22
C PRO A 190 -11.92 13.06 11.24
N SER A 191 -12.76 13.30 10.24
CA SER A 191 -14.14 12.79 10.21
C SER A 191 -14.18 11.26 10.10
N PRO A 192 -14.94 10.56 10.98
CA PRO A 192 -15.25 9.15 10.82
C PRO A 192 -16.21 8.94 9.63
N PRO A 193 -16.41 7.69 9.16
CA PRO A 193 -17.37 7.41 8.11
C PRO A 193 -18.79 7.75 8.57
N ILE A 194 -19.55 8.46 7.70
CA ILE A 194 -20.93 8.89 8.01
C ILE A 194 -21.90 7.71 7.96
N VAL A 195 -21.66 6.76 7.04
CA VAL A 195 -22.47 5.53 6.89
C VAL A 195 -21.57 4.31 6.81
N PRO A 196 -22.06 3.11 7.19
CA PRO A 196 -21.31 1.87 7.03
C PRO A 196 -20.84 1.68 5.58
N GLY A 197 -19.57 1.35 5.40
CA GLY A 197 -18.96 1.17 4.06
C GLY A 197 -18.49 2.46 3.38
N ALA A 198 -18.79 3.64 3.94
CA ALA A 198 -18.23 4.90 3.42
C ALA A 198 -16.72 5.01 3.68
N TYR A 199 -16.09 5.89 2.92
CA TYR A 199 -14.67 6.17 3.08
C TYR A 199 -14.33 6.64 4.49
N ASN A 200 -13.41 5.94 5.14
CA ASN A 200 -12.97 6.25 6.50
C ASN A 200 -11.76 7.18 6.47
N PHE A 201 -12.03 8.49 6.48
CA PHE A 201 -10.98 9.50 6.49
C PHE A 201 -10.21 9.51 7.83
N ALA A 202 -10.86 9.28 8.97
CA ALA A 202 -10.19 9.24 10.27
C ALA A 202 -9.12 8.14 10.32
N ARG A 203 -9.41 6.94 9.79
CA ARG A 203 -8.42 5.87 9.66
C ARG A 203 -7.24 6.27 8.76
N ARG A 204 -7.53 6.93 7.64
CA ARG A 204 -6.47 7.41 6.76
C ARG A 204 -5.59 8.46 7.46
N ALA A 205 -6.21 9.43 8.10
CA ALA A 205 -5.52 10.47 8.85
C ALA A 205 -4.63 9.89 9.95
N TRP A 206 -5.09 8.83 10.65
CA TRP A 206 -4.29 8.09 11.63
C TRP A 206 -2.96 7.61 11.04
N PHE A 207 -3.00 6.89 9.91
CA PHE A 207 -1.80 6.35 9.28
C PHE A 207 -0.98 7.39 8.49
N ASP A 208 -1.60 8.52 8.10
CA ASP A 208 -0.92 9.68 7.52
C ASP A 208 -0.29 10.57 8.61
N GLY A 209 -0.49 10.26 9.91
CA GLY A 209 0.08 11.01 11.03
C GLY A 209 -0.64 12.33 11.33
N LEU A 210 -1.89 12.50 10.89
CA LEU A 210 -2.65 13.74 11.02
C LEU A 210 -3.58 13.71 12.24
N SER A 211 -3.34 14.61 13.20
CA SER A 211 -4.17 14.77 14.39
C SER A 211 -5.40 15.65 14.18
N ALA A 212 -5.35 16.58 13.23
CA ALA A 212 -6.48 17.44 12.93
C ALA A 212 -6.47 17.91 11.47
N THR A 213 -7.65 18.33 11.03
CA THR A 213 -7.83 19.10 9.79
C THR A 213 -8.53 20.41 10.10
N GLY A 214 -8.30 21.45 9.27
CA GLY A 214 -8.92 22.74 9.55
C GLY A 214 -8.78 23.74 8.44
N SER A 215 -9.23 24.93 8.75
CA SER A 215 -9.09 26.10 7.88
C SER A 215 -8.42 27.24 8.62
N VAL A 216 -7.54 27.93 7.93
CA VAL A 216 -6.85 29.13 8.47
C VAL A 216 -7.86 30.26 8.62
N VAL A 217 -7.74 31.01 9.71
CA VAL A 217 -8.57 32.16 10.01
C VAL A 217 -7.63 33.35 10.27
N GLY A 218 -7.79 34.41 9.50
CA GLY A 218 -6.95 35.60 9.57
C GLY A 218 -5.60 35.43 8.85
N ASP A 219 -4.62 36.23 9.27
CA ASP A 219 -3.33 36.36 8.60
C ASP A 219 -2.36 35.24 8.98
N VAL A 220 -1.40 35.00 8.09
CA VAL A 220 -0.27 34.07 8.30
C VAL A 220 1.00 34.87 8.50
N GLU A 221 1.64 34.71 9.66
CA GLU A 221 2.91 35.33 10.00
C GLU A 221 4.06 34.36 9.63
N LEU A 222 4.99 34.83 8.80
CA LEU A 222 6.23 34.08 8.53
C LEU A 222 7.22 34.31 9.68
N VAL A 223 7.57 33.23 10.40
CA VAL A 223 8.51 33.29 11.53
C VAL A 223 9.94 33.04 11.05
N GLU A 224 10.13 32.00 10.23
CA GLU A 224 11.42 31.65 9.64
C GLU A 224 11.23 31.31 8.17
N PRO A 225 11.99 31.90 7.25
CA PRO A 225 11.93 31.53 5.84
C PRO A 225 12.41 30.07 5.65
N PRO A 226 11.99 29.39 4.56
CA PRO A 226 12.49 28.09 4.25
C PRO A 226 14.02 28.14 4.05
N ALA A 227 14.74 27.14 4.55
CA ALA A 227 16.16 27.02 4.26
C ALA A 227 16.36 26.96 2.74
N GLU A 228 17.39 27.61 2.22
CA GLU A 228 17.81 27.46 0.83
C GLU A 228 18.25 26.01 0.60
N THR A 229 17.30 25.15 0.30
CA THR A 229 17.56 23.73 0.10
C THR A 229 17.71 23.47 -1.39
N LEU A 230 18.64 22.60 -1.72
CA LEU A 230 18.80 21.95 -3.03
C LEU A 230 17.43 21.57 -3.61
N VAL A 231 17.29 21.65 -4.90
CA VAL A 231 16.07 21.42 -5.70
C VAL A 231 15.28 20.21 -5.17
N SER A 232 14.21 20.46 -4.42
CA SER A 232 13.30 19.40 -3.95
C SER A 232 12.46 18.87 -5.11
N ILE A 233 12.11 17.59 -5.10
CA ILE A 233 11.18 16.98 -6.06
C ILE A 233 9.88 17.77 -6.15
N ALA A 234 9.37 18.26 -5.01
CA ALA A 234 8.19 19.10 -4.95
C ALA A 234 8.32 20.43 -5.73
N VAL A 235 9.53 21.00 -5.75
CA VAL A 235 9.81 22.20 -6.57
C VAL A 235 9.80 21.86 -8.06
N ILE A 236 10.39 20.73 -8.45
CA ILE A 236 10.38 20.27 -9.85
C ILE A 236 8.93 19.99 -10.28
N GLN A 237 8.16 19.31 -9.46
CA GLN A 237 6.74 19.00 -9.69
C GLN A 237 5.91 20.26 -9.92
N ARG A 238 6.02 21.26 -9.04
CA ARG A 238 5.33 22.54 -9.18
C ARG A 238 5.76 23.31 -10.44
N ARG A 239 7.05 23.36 -10.73
CA ARG A 239 7.56 24.00 -11.94
C ARG A 239 7.05 23.34 -13.21
N LEU A 240 7.01 22.00 -13.23
CA LEU A 240 6.48 21.24 -14.36
C LEU A 240 4.99 21.49 -14.54
N SER A 241 4.19 21.41 -13.45
CA SER A 241 2.76 21.72 -13.47
C SER A 241 2.49 23.13 -13.99
N ALA A 242 3.18 24.14 -13.46
CA ALA A 242 3.06 25.51 -13.89
C ALA A 242 3.50 25.72 -15.36
N HIS A 243 4.53 25.00 -15.82
CA HIS A 243 4.97 25.05 -17.22
C HIS A 243 3.90 24.49 -18.15
N VAL A 244 3.34 23.34 -17.84
CA VAL A 244 2.27 22.72 -18.65
C VAL A 244 1.07 23.63 -18.74
N ARG A 245 0.59 24.18 -17.60
CA ARG A 245 -0.55 25.09 -17.55
C ARG A 245 -0.34 26.42 -18.26
N ARG A 246 0.90 26.88 -18.40
CA ARG A 246 1.20 28.09 -19.19
C ARG A 246 1.18 27.86 -20.70
N ASN A 247 1.37 26.63 -21.15
CA ASN A 247 1.41 26.27 -22.57
C ASN A 247 0.10 25.62 -23.06
N LEU A 248 -0.74 25.17 -22.12
CA LEU A 248 -2.03 24.56 -22.42
C LEU A 248 -3.08 25.19 -21.48
N ASP A 249 -4.00 25.97 -22.05
CA ASP A 249 -5.02 26.64 -21.29
C ASP A 249 -6.20 25.72 -20.90
N GLY A 250 -6.95 26.15 -19.89
CA GLY A 250 -8.20 25.52 -19.46
C GLY A 250 -8.04 24.10 -18.90
N THR A 251 -9.10 23.33 -18.98
CA THR A 251 -9.19 21.97 -18.45
C THR A 251 -8.15 21.02 -19.05
N ALA A 252 -7.83 21.18 -20.34
CA ALA A 252 -6.82 20.37 -21.03
C ALA A 252 -5.44 20.54 -20.37
N GLY A 253 -5.07 21.80 -20.04
CA GLY A 253 -3.83 22.11 -19.33
C GLY A 253 -3.80 21.56 -17.91
N ALA A 254 -4.92 21.62 -17.19
CA ALA A 254 -5.05 21.08 -15.85
C ALA A 254 -4.91 19.54 -15.84
N ILE A 255 -5.56 18.84 -16.77
CA ILE A 255 -5.46 17.38 -16.91
C ILE A 255 -4.02 16.98 -17.33
N ALA A 256 -3.44 17.68 -18.31
CA ALA A 256 -2.07 17.42 -18.75
C ALA A 256 -1.04 17.63 -17.62
N ALA A 257 -1.21 18.69 -16.80
CA ALA A 257 -0.39 18.92 -15.62
C ALA A 257 -0.53 17.80 -14.60
N THR A 258 -1.76 17.33 -14.36
CA THR A 258 -2.03 16.19 -13.47
C THR A 258 -1.29 14.92 -13.93
N LEU A 259 -1.35 14.61 -15.22
CA LEU A 259 -0.69 13.43 -15.78
C LEU A 259 0.84 13.55 -15.77
N ALA A 260 1.38 14.75 -15.97
CA ALA A 260 2.80 15.00 -15.98
C ALA A 260 3.44 15.05 -14.58
N SER A 261 2.74 15.63 -13.60
CA SER A 261 3.30 15.95 -12.28
C SER A 261 2.53 15.38 -11.10
N GLY A 262 1.34 14.82 -11.31
CA GLY A 262 0.45 14.36 -10.22
C GLY A 262 -0.35 15.48 -9.55
N ASP A 263 -0.18 16.73 -9.97
CA ASP A 263 -0.87 17.91 -9.43
C ASP A 263 -2.31 18.00 -9.97
N ARG A 264 -3.28 17.71 -9.12
CA ARG A 264 -4.71 17.74 -9.44
C ARG A 264 -5.39 19.05 -9.08
N GLY A 265 -4.72 19.90 -8.34
CA GLY A 265 -5.32 21.09 -7.73
C GLY A 265 -5.89 22.09 -8.72
N ALA A 266 -5.53 21.99 -10.00
CA ALA A 266 -6.01 22.91 -11.05
C ALA A 266 -7.22 22.40 -11.83
N ILE A 267 -7.71 21.17 -11.58
CA ILE A 267 -8.89 20.63 -12.27
C ILE A 267 -10.14 21.27 -11.67
N PRO A 268 -10.99 21.95 -12.49
CA PRO A 268 -12.24 22.51 -12.01
C PRO A 268 -13.19 21.43 -11.46
N GLU A 269 -13.94 21.76 -10.41
CA GLU A 269 -14.88 20.83 -9.77
C GLU A 269 -15.95 20.31 -10.75
N ALA A 270 -16.44 21.16 -11.63
CA ALA A 270 -17.41 20.79 -12.66
C ALA A 270 -16.86 19.71 -13.62
N ASP A 271 -15.59 19.81 -13.98
CA ASP A 271 -14.94 18.82 -14.86
C ASP A 271 -14.65 17.51 -14.08
N GLU A 272 -14.28 17.60 -12.80
CA GLU A 272 -14.12 16.43 -11.94
C GLU A 272 -15.46 15.69 -11.73
N GLU A 273 -16.56 16.43 -11.58
CA GLU A 273 -17.91 15.89 -11.46
C GLU A 273 -18.37 15.23 -12.78
N ALA A 274 -18.17 15.90 -13.92
CA ALA A 274 -18.46 15.32 -15.23
C ALA A 274 -17.68 14.03 -15.49
N MET A 275 -16.40 13.98 -15.10
CA MET A 275 -15.59 12.77 -15.20
C MET A 275 -16.07 11.67 -14.24
N ARG A 276 -16.61 12.04 -13.08
CA ARG A 276 -17.21 11.12 -12.11
C ARG A 276 -18.47 10.49 -12.67
N ASP A 277 -19.35 11.30 -13.24
CA ASP A 277 -20.60 10.85 -13.86
C ASP A 277 -20.35 9.95 -15.06
N ALA A 278 -19.30 10.24 -15.83
CA ALA A 278 -18.84 9.39 -16.93
C ALA A 278 -18.11 8.10 -16.47
N GLY A 279 -17.89 7.89 -15.16
CA GLY A 279 -17.12 6.77 -14.64
C GLY A 279 -15.61 6.86 -14.92
N LEU A 280 -15.11 8.01 -15.35
CA LEU A 280 -13.72 8.23 -15.77
C LEU A 280 -12.83 8.87 -14.68
N THR A 281 -13.33 9.02 -13.47
CA THR A 281 -12.57 9.62 -12.34
C THR A 281 -11.21 8.95 -12.12
N HIS A 282 -11.11 7.64 -12.41
CA HIS A 282 -9.86 6.89 -12.28
C HIS A 282 -8.76 7.36 -13.25
N LEU A 283 -9.12 8.02 -14.36
CA LEU A 283 -8.16 8.59 -15.31
C LEU A 283 -7.55 9.91 -14.81
N LEU A 284 -8.26 10.64 -13.93
CA LEU A 284 -7.74 11.85 -13.29
C LEU A 284 -6.70 11.53 -12.23
N SER A 285 -6.60 10.26 -11.81
CA SER A 285 -5.51 9.80 -10.96
C SER A 285 -4.44 9.12 -11.80
N ILE A 286 -3.18 9.33 -11.42
CA ILE A 286 -2.11 8.56 -12.03
C ILE A 286 -2.35 7.09 -11.71
N SER A 287 -2.71 6.36 -12.75
CA SER A 287 -3.05 4.93 -12.67
C SER A 287 -1.85 4.05 -13.01
N GLY A 288 -2.00 2.77 -12.76
CA GLY A 288 -1.02 1.77 -13.19
C GLY A 288 -0.73 1.80 -14.68
N LEU A 289 -1.72 2.15 -15.49
CA LEU A 289 -1.56 2.28 -16.94
C LEU A 289 -0.50 3.34 -17.31
N HIS A 290 -0.51 4.51 -16.66
CA HIS A 290 0.44 5.58 -16.93
C HIS A 290 1.87 5.14 -16.59
N VAL A 291 2.07 4.54 -15.42
CA VAL A 291 3.39 4.03 -15.00
C VAL A 291 3.87 2.93 -15.97
N SER A 292 3.00 1.98 -16.30
CA SER A 292 3.32 0.88 -17.21
C SER A 292 3.60 1.38 -18.63
N ALA A 293 2.88 2.40 -19.12
CA ALA A 293 3.09 2.99 -20.42
C ALA A 293 4.47 3.67 -20.50
N ILE A 294 4.88 4.42 -19.47
CA ILE A 294 6.19 5.06 -19.41
C ILE A 294 7.31 4.02 -19.38
N ILE A 295 7.16 2.98 -18.54
CA ILE A 295 8.12 1.88 -18.45
C ILE A 295 8.24 1.17 -19.80
N ALA A 296 7.11 0.80 -20.42
CA ALA A 296 7.10 0.10 -21.71
C ALA A 296 7.66 0.96 -22.83
N ALA A 297 7.26 2.23 -22.91
CA ALA A 297 7.79 3.18 -23.90
C ALA A 297 9.30 3.35 -23.76
N THR A 298 9.79 3.57 -22.53
CA THR A 298 11.22 3.70 -22.26
C THR A 298 11.97 2.43 -22.62
N TYR A 299 11.45 1.27 -22.24
CA TYR A 299 12.04 -0.03 -22.60
C TYR A 299 12.19 -0.18 -24.11
N LEU A 300 11.11 0.06 -24.87
CA LEU A 300 11.10 -0.09 -26.33
C LEU A 300 12.02 0.92 -27.02
N VAL A 301 11.98 2.18 -26.58
CA VAL A 301 12.83 3.24 -27.16
C VAL A 301 14.30 2.92 -26.91
N VAL A 302 14.68 2.64 -25.67
CA VAL A 302 16.07 2.32 -25.32
C VAL A 302 16.53 1.06 -26.03
N LEU A 303 15.70 0.00 -26.06
CA LEU A 303 16.04 -1.23 -26.78
C LEU A 303 16.29 -0.98 -28.25
N LYS A 304 15.44 -0.21 -28.95
CA LYS A 304 15.60 0.13 -30.37
C LYS A 304 16.83 0.99 -30.61
N LEU A 305 17.08 1.99 -29.76
CA LEU A 305 18.27 2.86 -29.87
C LEU A 305 19.57 2.06 -29.69
N LEU A 306 19.61 1.17 -28.68
CA LEU A 306 20.78 0.31 -28.45
C LEU A 306 20.97 -0.72 -29.56
N ALA A 307 19.88 -1.28 -30.10
CA ALA A 307 19.94 -2.23 -31.22
C ALA A 307 20.42 -1.59 -32.51
N ALA A 308 20.23 -0.28 -32.71
CA ALA A 308 20.76 0.46 -33.83
C ALA A 308 22.31 0.59 -33.82
N TRP A 309 22.96 0.21 -32.72
CA TRP A 309 24.42 0.25 -32.57
C TRP A 309 25.01 -1.17 -32.56
N PRO A 310 25.46 -1.71 -33.72
CA PRO A 310 25.88 -3.13 -33.86
C PRO A 310 27.00 -3.54 -32.90
N TRP A 311 27.95 -2.65 -32.62
CA TRP A 311 29.05 -2.92 -31.71
C TRP A 311 28.55 -3.19 -30.26
N LEU A 312 27.55 -2.43 -29.83
CA LEU A 312 26.96 -2.58 -28.49
C LEU A 312 26.07 -3.83 -28.41
N ALA A 313 25.31 -4.09 -29.48
CA ALA A 313 24.43 -5.24 -29.59
C ALA A 313 25.18 -6.58 -29.49
N LEU A 314 26.42 -6.64 -29.92
CA LEU A 314 27.24 -7.85 -29.83
C LEU A 314 27.94 -8.04 -28.48
N ARG A 315 28.01 -7.00 -27.63
CA ARG A 315 28.78 -7.04 -26.37
C ARG A 315 27.90 -7.05 -25.10
N VAL A 316 26.69 -6.56 -25.20
CA VAL A 316 25.82 -6.34 -24.04
C VAL A 316 24.46 -6.98 -24.26
N ARG A 317 23.86 -7.51 -23.20
CA ARG A 317 22.47 -7.99 -23.24
C ARG A 317 21.52 -6.78 -23.26
N LEU A 318 21.19 -6.31 -24.46
CA LEU A 318 20.36 -5.11 -24.67
C LEU A 318 19.07 -5.11 -23.87
N PRO A 319 18.31 -6.24 -23.74
CA PRO A 319 17.09 -6.27 -22.95
C PRO A 319 17.31 -5.91 -21.46
N LEU A 320 18.47 -6.29 -20.89
CA LEU A 320 18.77 -5.97 -19.49
C LEU A 320 19.06 -4.49 -19.29
N VAL A 321 19.80 -3.87 -20.21
CA VAL A 321 20.09 -2.43 -20.16
C VAL A 321 18.80 -1.63 -20.34
N ALA A 322 17.97 -2.02 -21.32
CA ALA A 322 16.67 -1.40 -21.56
C ALA A 322 15.75 -1.55 -20.36
N ALA A 323 15.72 -2.73 -19.69
CA ALA A 323 14.95 -2.95 -18.46
C ALA A 323 15.46 -2.06 -17.32
N GLY A 324 16.76 -1.91 -17.14
CA GLY A 324 17.34 -1.01 -16.15
C GLY A 324 16.95 0.46 -16.39
N ALA A 325 17.03 0.93 -17.62
CA ALA A 325 16.60 2.29 -17.98
C ALA A 325 15.10 2.50 -17.77
N ALA A 326 14.28 1.52 -18.16
CA ALA A 326 12.82 1.55 -17.93
C ALA A 326 12.47 1.54 -16.44
N ALA A 327 13.19 0.77 -15.62
CA ALA A 327 13.02 0.76 -14.17
C ALA A 327 13.32 2.13 -13.56
N LEU A 328 14.44 2.77 -13.96
CA LEU A 328 14.80 4.11 -13.50
C LEU A 328 13.76 5.16 -13.93
N ALA A 329 13.24 5.09 -15.16
CA ALA A 329 12.19 5.97 -15.64
C ALA A 329 10.89 5.80 -14.84
N GLY A 330 10.49 4.55 -14.55
CA GLY A 330 9.30 4.26 -13.73
C GLY A 330 9.43 4.77 -12.31
N ILE A 331 10.57 4.56 -11.66
CA ILE A 331 10.88 5.08 -10.34
C ILE A 331 10.87 6.62 -10.36
N GLY A 332 11.59 7.21 -11.32
CA GLY A 332 11.65 8.67 -11.47
C GLY A 332 10.27 9.31 -11.65
N TYR A 333 9.44 8.72 -12.51
CA TYR A 333 8.06 9.17 -12.71
C TYR A 333 7.21 9.01 -11.44
N THR A 334 7.33 7.87 -10.74
CA THR A 334 6.63 7.63 -9.48
C THR A 334 6.99 8.68 -8.42
N LEU A 335 8.26 9.00 -8.28
CA LEU A 335 8.72 10.06 -7.36
C LEU A 335 8.24 11.44 -7.80
N LEU A 336 8.34 11.76 -9.09
CA LEU A 336 7.89 13.04 -9.65
C LEU A 336 6.38 13.25 -9.45
N THR A 337 5.59 12.20 -9.43
CA THR A 337 4.14 12.27 -9.26
C THR A 337 3.67 12.16 -7.81
N GLY A 338 4.59 12.35 -6.86
CA GLY A 338 4.30 12.42 -5.42
C GLY A 338 4.21 11.08 -4.72
N ALA A 339 4.70 9.99 -5.33
CA ALA A 339 4.80 8.65 -4.75
C ALA A 339 3.52 8.17 -4.02
N GLN A 340 2.36 8.47 -4.59
CA GLN A 340 1.09 8.04 -4.02
C GLN A 340 0.99 6.50 -4.00
N VAL A 341 0.33 5.93 -3.00
CA VAL A 341 0.24 4.46 -2.81
C VAL A 341 -0.20 3.71 -4.08
N PRO A 342 -1.22 4.17 -4.86
CA PRO A 342 -1.57 3.52 -6.12
C PRO A 342 -0.45 3.51 -7.16
N THR A 343 0.28 4.63 -7.28
CA THR A 343 1.38 4.79 -8.24
C THR A 343 2.59 3.91 -7.86
N VAL A 344 2.95 3.91 -6.57
CA VAL A 344 4.03 3.05 -6.05
C VAL A 344 3.71 1.57 -6.24
N ARG A 345 2.47 1.16 -5.96
CA ARG A 345 2.02 -0.22 -6.18
C ARG A 345 2.20 -0.66 -7.63
N SER A 346 1.80 0.18 -8.57
CA SER A 346 1.93 -0.09 -10.00
C SER A 346 3.39 -0.13 -10.44
N CYS A 347 4.21 0.76 -9.88
CA CYS A 347 5.65 0.74 -10.10
C CYS A 347 6.28 -0.57 -9.59
N ILE A 348 5.96 -1.01 -8.38
CA ILE A 348 6.42 -2.29 -7.83
C ILE A 348 6.02 -3.45 -8.75
N GLY A 349 4.75 -3.51 -9.19
CA GLY A 349 4.28 -4.54 -10.10
C GLY A 349 5.06 -4.57 -11.42
N ALA A 350 5.25 -3.41 -12.04
CA ALA A 350 6.00 -3.29 -13.29
C ALA A 350 7.50 -3.62 -13.13
N LEU A 351 8.12 -3.21 -12.01
CA LEU A 351 9.50 -3.58 -11.69
C LEU A 351 9.67 -5.09 -11.52
N LEU A 352 8.72 -5.75 -10.86
CA LEU A 352 8.72 -7.20 -10.71
C LEU A 352 8.61 -7.91 -12.08
N VAL A 353 7.76 -7.39 -12.98
CA VAL A 353 7.68 -7.88 -14.38
C VAL A 353 9.03 -7.74 -15.08
N LEU A 354 9.70 -6.58 -14.97
CA LEU A 354 11.02 -6.38 -15.56
C LEU A 354 12.08 -7.34 -14.97
N VAL A 355 12.05 -7.55 -13.66
CA VAL A 355 12.93 -8.52 -12.99
C VAL A 355 12.66 -9.95 -13.47
N ALA A 356 11.40 -10.35 -13.60
CA ALA A 356 11.04 -11.67 -14.12
C ALA A 356 11.54 -11.87 -15.53
N LEU A 357 11.34 -10.88 -16.41
CA LEU A 357 11.87 -10.88 -17.79
C LEU A 357 13.40 -10.98 -17.80
N ALA A 358 14.08 -10.22 -16.94
CA ALA A 358 15.54 -10.24 -16.82
C ALA A 358 16.09 -11.60 -16.38
N LEU A 359 15.32 -12.32 -15.54
CA LEU A 359 15.64 -13.65 -15.04
C LEU A 359 15.17 -14.77 -15.99
N GLY A 360 14.54 -14.44 -17.13
CA GLY A 360 13.99 -15.43 -18.07
C GLY A 360 12.82 -16.23 -17.48
N ARG A 361 12.07 -15.62 -16.55
CA ARG A 361 10.89 -16.24 -15.89
C ARG A 361 9.60 -15.67 -16.46
N GLU A 362 8.51 -16.42 -16.28
CA GLU A 362 7.18 -15.94 -16.65
C GLU A 362 6.79 -14.72 -15.80
N PRO A 363 6.56 -13.56 -16.43
CA PRO A 363 6.31 -12.31 -15.71
C PRO A 363 4.89 -12.23 -15.12
N LEU A 364 3.92 -12.94 -15.68
CA LEU A 364 2.51 -12.91 -15.27
C LEU A 364 2.15 -14.25 -14.61
N SER A 365 2.43 -14.36 -13.33
CA SER A 365 2.06 -15.52 -12.53
C SER A 365 1.43 -15.08 -11.21
N LEU A 366 0.55 -15.90 -10.64
CA LEU A 366 -0.05 -15.64 -9.32
C LEU A 366 1.01 -15.42 -8.22
N ARG A 367 2.20 -15.98 -8.39
CA ARG A 367 3.34 -15.76 -7.48
C ARG A 367 3.84 -14.32 -7.54
N MET A 368 3.97 -13.77 -8.73
CA MET A 368 4.41 -12.38 -8.92
C MET A 368 3.37 -11.41 -8.34
N VAL A 369 2.08 -11.70 -8.55
CA VAL A 369 0.98 -10.95 -7.94
C VAL A 369 1.05 -11.02 -6.41
N ALA A 370 1.29 -12.20 -5.85
CA ALA A 370 1.43 -12.39 -4.40
C ALA A 370 2.65 -11.67 -3.82
N ILE A 371 3.79 -11.69 -4.51
CA ILE A 371 4.99 -10.94 -4.12
C ILE A 371 4.70 -9.43 -4.15
N ALA A 372 4.06 -8.94 -5.21
CA ALA A 372 3.66 -7.54 -5.31
C ALA A 372 2.71 -7.13 -4.17
N ALA A 373 1.69 -7.95 -3.91
CA ALA A 373 0.76 -7.72 -2.81
C ALA A 373 1.48 -7.71 -1.45
N GLY A 374 2.34 -8.71 -1.21
CA GLY A 374 3.13 -8.82 0.01
C GLY A 374 4.05 -7.62 0.23
N LEU A 375 4.73 -7.14 -0.80
CA LEU A 375 5.60 -5.95 -0.72
C LEU A 375 4.79 -4.68 -0.41
N VAL A 376 3.66 -4.49 -1.10
CA VAL A 376 2.79 -3.33 -0.82
C VAL A 376 2.25 -3.37 0.60
N LEU A 377 1.79 -4.53 1.07
CA LEU A 377 1.30 -4.72 2.43
C LEU A 377 2.40 -4.62 3.49
N ALA A 378 3.64 -4.95 3.15
CA ALA A 378 4.78 -4.75 4.05
C ALA A 378 5.11 -3.26 4.24
N LEU A 379 4.92 -2.43 3.22
CA LEU A 379 5.17 -0.99 3.26
C LEU A 379 3.97 -0.20 3.81
N TRP A 380 2.76 -0.58 3.39
CA TRP A 380 1.49 0.07 3.77
C TRP A 380 0.44 -0.99 4.13
N PRO A 381 0.53 -1.61 5.31
CA PRO A 381 -0.42 -2.65 5.72
C PRO A 381 -1.87 -2.15 5.79
N GLU A 382 -2.07 -0.87 6.09
CA GLU A 382 -3.37 -0.20 6.09
C GLU A 382 -4.06 -0.20 4.72
N SER A 383 -3.32 -0.38 3.64
CA SER A 383 -3.89 -0.41 2.27
C SER A 383 -4.79 -1.63 2.03
N LEU A 384 -4.63 -2.72 2.78
CA LEU A 384 -5.45 -3.93 2.67
C LEU A 384 -6.95 -3.64 2.75
N VAL A 385 -7.35 -2.77 3.68
CA VAL A 385 -8.75 -2.38 3.88
C VAL A 385 -9.19 -1.20 3.01
N GLY A 386 -8.31 -0.74 2.12
CA GLY A 386 -8.59 0.33 1.18
C GLY A 386 -9.15 -0.19 -0.16
N PRO A 387 -10.18 0.47 -0.73
CA PRO A 387 -10.80 0.02 -1.99
C PRO A 387 -9.79 -0.01 -3.14
N SER A 388 -8.84 0.91 -3.17
CA SER A 388 -7.84 1.00 -4.23
C SER A 388 -6.93 -0.24 -4.29
N PHE A 389 -6.56 -0.82 -3.16
CA PHE A 389 -5.79 -2.07 -3.11
C PHE A 389 -6.64 -3.25 -3.58
N GLN A 390 -7.85 -3.39 -3.02
CA GLN A 390 -8.75 -4.50 -3.30
C GLN A 390 -9.14 -4.55 -4.79
N MET A 391 -9.57 -3.42 -5.35
CA MET A 391 -9.95 -3.32 -6.77
C MET A 391 -8.78 -3.62 -7.71
N SER A 392 -7.59 -3.12 -7.39
CA SER A 392 -6.42 -3.34 -8.25
C SER A 392 -5.98 -4.80 -8.30
N PHE A 393 -5.91 -5.47 -7.14
CA PHE A 393 -5.50 -6.88 -7.11
C PHE A 393 -6.61 -7.80 -7.61
N ALA A 394 -7.89 -7.49 -7.34
CA ALA A 394 -9.02 -8.23 -7.92
C ALA A 394 -8.99 -8.18 -9.47
N ALA A 395 -8.75 -6.99 -10.05
CA ALA A 395 -8.67 -6.84 -11.50
C ALA A 395 -7.48 -7.57 -12.16
N VAL A 396 -6.41 -7.84 -11.41
CA VAL A 396 -5.26 -8.60 -11.94
C VAL A 396 -5.48 -10.11 -11.83
N ILE A 397 -6.29 -10.56 -10.87
CA ILE A 397 -6.55 -11.98 -10.62
C ILE A 397 -7.70 -12.47 -11.51
N ALA A 398 -8.66 -11.60 -11.85
CA ALA A 398 -9.80 -11.91 -12.75
C ALA A 398 -9.35 -12.11 -14.20
#